data_bb26d01ad6150c2e632faae9aebe4bc9
#
_entry.id   bb26d01ad6150c2e632faae9aebe4bc9
#
_cell.length_a   1.000
_cell.length_b   1.000
_cell.length_c   1.000
_cell.angle_alpha   90.00
_cell.angle_beta   90.00
_cell.angle_gamma   90.00
#
_symmetry.space_group_name_H-M   'P 1'
#
loop_
_entity.id
_entity.type
_entity.pdbx_description
1 polymer ?
#
loop_
_entity_poly.entity_id
_entity_poly.type
_entity_poly.pdbx_seq_one_letter_code
_entity_poly.pdbx_strand_id
1 'polypeptide(L)'
;MNEGSQASDPLRTYRKKRDFSITSEPTGERTVSSGQIFVVQEHNSRRLHYDLRLEVEGVLKSWAVPKGPSTDPKDKRLAIQTEDHPIEYASFEGTIPEGQYGAGTVTTWDTGPYRNMTQKDGEDISMAQALHSGHAAFWLEGKKLKGGYALTRTKRGWILVKMKDEMAKSLSENAEDTQPRSAGSP
;
A
#
# COMPACT_ATOMS: atom_id res chain seq x y z
N MET A 1 -1.64 -10.40 -41.33
CA MET A 1 -2.47 -9.42 -40.57
C MET A 1 -2.09 -9.54 -39.13
N ASN A 2 -1.29 -8.56 -38.67
CA ASN A 2 -0.86 -8.50 -37.28
C ASN A 2 -1.95 -7.80 -36.49
N GLU A 3 -2.79 -8.56 -35.80
CA GLU A 3 -3.58 -7.99 -34.70
C GLU A 3 -2.63 -7.80 -33.51
N GLY A 4 -2.02 -6.60 -33.48
CA GLY A 4 -1.29 -6.16 -32.30
C GLY A 4 -2.27 -6.08 -31.15
N SER A 5 -2.16 -6.99 -30.22
CA SER A 5 -2.76 -6.88 -28.90
C SER A 5 -2.31 -5.55 -28.31
N GLN A 6 -3.18 -4.53 -28.39
CA GLN A 6 -3.00 -3.30 -27.64
C GLN A 6 -3.11 -3.66 -26.18
N ALA A 7 -1.95 -3.77 -25.51
CA ALA A 7 -1.92 -3.88 -24.06
C ALA A 7 -2.73 -2.71 -23.50
N SER A 8 -3.78 -2.99 -22.73
CA SER A 8 -4.63 -1.96 -22.14
C SER A 8 -3.78 -1.08 -21.22
N ASP A 9 -3.88 0.25 -21.39
CA ASP A 9 -3.19 1.21 -20.51
C ASP A 9 -3.64 1.00 -19.04
N PRO A 10 -2.75 0.56 -18.14
CA PRO A 10 -3.10 0.30 -16.74
C PRO A 10 -3.51 1.56 -15.98
N LEU A 11 -3.14 2.76 -16.48
CA LEU A 11 -3.48 4.05 -15.87
C LEU A 11 -4.76 4.68 -16.45
N ARG A 12 -5.45 4.00 -17.34
CA ARG A 12 -6.65 4.53 -17.97
C ARG A 12 -7.71 4.96 -16.97
N THR A 13 -8.03 4.11 -16.00
CA THR A 13 -9.01 4.41 -14.95
C THR A 13 -8.55 5.56 -14.07
N TYR A 14 -7.27 5.60 -13.71
CA TYR A 14 -6.67 6.69 -12.96
C TYR A 14 -6.87 8.04 -13.66
N ARG A 15 -6.53 8.13 -14.95
CA ARG A 15 -6.66 9.35 -15.74
C ARG A 15 -8.12 9.74 -15.99
N LYS A 16 -9.00 8.77 -16.18
CA LYS A 16 -10.42 9.02 -16.44
C LYS A 16 -11.14 9.68 -15.26
N LYS A 17 -10.70 9.39 -14.03
CA LYS A 17 -11.29 9.92 -12.79
C LYS A 17 -10.80 11.31 -12.41
N ARG A 18 -9.85 11.88 -13.13
CA ARG A 18 -9.16 13.12 -12.74
C ARG A 18 -9.19 14.19 -13.82
N ASP A 19 -9.27 15.42 -13.36
CA ASP A 19 -9.07 16.61 -14.18
C ASP A 19 -7.74 17.26 -13.77
N PHE A 20 -6.69 17.00 -14.53
CA PHE A 20 -5.34 17.49 -14.24
C PHE A 20 -5.16 19.00 -14.45
N SER A 21 -6.16 19.71 -14.95
CA SER A 21 -6.18 21.16 -14.93
C SER A 21 -6.56 21.72 -13.55
N ILE A 22 -7.16 20.90 -12.70
CA ILE A 22 -7.67 21.28 -11.38
C ILE A 22 -6.84 20.65 -10.24
N THR A 23 -6.53 19.36 -10.34
CA THR A 23 -5.71 18.67 -9.34
C THR A 23 -4.23 18.75 -9.67
N SER A 24 -3.37 18.84 -8.63
CA SER A 24 -1.91 18.77 -8.77
C SER A 24 -1.35 17.35 -8.77
N GLU A 25 -2.23 16.34 -8.74
CA GLU A 25 -1.80 14.94 -8.82
C GLU A 25 -1.02 14.68 -10.12
N PRO A 26 0.00 13.78 -10.12
CA PRO A 26 0.78 13.50 -11.33
C PRO A 26 -0.06 12.85 -12.44
N THR A 27 0.23 13.20 -13.70
CA THR A 27 -0.47 12.68 -14.87
C THR A 27 -0.09 11.25 -15.24
N GLY A 28 1.07 10.81 -14.77
CA GLY A 28 1.61 9.49 -15.10
C GLY A 28 2.31 9.42 -16.46
N GLU A 29 2.77 10.55 -17.00
CA GLU A 29 3.49 10.60 -18.27
C GLU A 29 4.95 10.16 -18.14
N ARG A 30 5.52 10.27 -16.93
CA ARG A 30 6.89 9.85 -16.65
C ARG A 30 6.91 8.46 -16.05
N THR A 31 7.42 7.50 -16.79
CA THR A 31 7.72 6.18 -16.29
C THR A 31 9.12 6.18 -15.69
N VAL A 32 9.24 6.35 -14.39
CA VAL A 32 10.48 6.13 -13.68
C VAL A 32 10.29 4.85 -12.87
N SER A 33 10.86 3.75 -13.33
CA SER A 33 10.96 2.54 -12.51
C SER A 33 12.05 2.77 -11.46
N SER A 34 11.67 2.81 -10.21
CA SER A 34 12.60 2.93 -9.07
C SER A 34 12.90 1.58 -8.42
N GLY A 35 12.36 0.50 -8.95
CA GLY A 35 12.45 -0.84 -8.38
C GLY A 35 11.23 -1.19 -7.52
N GLN A 36 11.37 -2.16 -6.61
CA GLN A 36 10.28 -2.57 -5.74
C GLN A 36 10.14 -1.63 -4.56
N ILE A 37 9.27 -0.65 -4.66
CA ILE A 37 8.96 0.27 -3.56
C ILE A 37 7.53 0.09 -3.07
N PHE A 38 7.31 0.41 -1.82
CA PHE A 38 5.98 0.62 -1.26
C PHE A 38 5.84 2.03 -0.70
N VAL A 39 4.64 2.50 -0.65
CA VAL A 39 4.26 3.70 0.08
C VAL A 39 2.92 3.48 0.77
N VAL A 40 2.79 4.03 1.96
CA VAL A 40 1.50 4.21 2.63
C VAL A 40 1.26 5.70 2.76
N GLN A 41 0.17 6.16 2.19
CA GLN A 41 -0.23 7.56 2.24
C GLN A 41 -1.43 7.70 3.17
N GLU A 42 -1.32 8.60 4.14
CA GLU A 42 -2.44 9.02 4.96
C GLU A 42 -3.32 9.96 4.13
N HIS A 43 -4.56 9.57 3.93
CA HIS A 43 -5.50 10.31 3.13
C HIS A 43 -6.67 10.79 3.99
N ASN A 44 -6.64 12.06 4.32
CA ASN A 44 -7.69 12.71 5.06
C ASN A 44 -8.74 13.27 4.09
N SER A 45 -9.62 12.39 3.61
CA SER A 45 -10.77 12.70 2.79
C SER A 45 -12.03 12.83 3.67
N ARG A 46 -13.22 12.47 3.16
CA ARG A 46 -14.44 12.42 4.00
C ARG A 46 -14.27 11.54 5.23
N ARG A 47 -13.50 10.46 5.09
CA ARG A 47 -13.05 9.59 6.18
C ARG A 47 -11.56 9.39 6.07
N LEU A 48 -10.86 9.56 7.17
CA LEU A 48 -9.44 9.23 7.23
C LEU A 48 -9.24 7.76 6.88
N HIS A 49 -8.36 7.50 5.94
CA HIS A 49 -7.90 6.15 5.59
C HIS A 49 -6.44 6.19 5.16
N TYR A 50 -5.88 5.03 4.91
CA TYR A 50 -4.50 4.87 4.51
C TYR A 50 -4.45 4.10 3.20
N ASP A 51 -3.77 4.64 2.21
CA ASP A 51 -3.59 4.01 0.91
C ASP A 51 -2.26 3.28 0.87
N LEU A 52 -2.31 1.96 0.83
CA LEU A 52 -1.14 1.11 0.59
C LEU A 52 -0.93 0.96 -0.91
N ARG A 53 0.28 1.22 -1.37
CA ARG A 53 0.67 1.06 -2.77
C ARG A 53 1.95 0.27 -2.88
N LEU A 54 1.96 -0.68 -3.83
CA LEU A 54 3.11 -1.52 -4.15
C LEU A 54 3.45 -1.35 -5.63
N GLU A 55 4.71 -1.07 -5.94
CA GLU A 55 5.19 -1.03 -7.32
C GLU A 55 5.21 -2.44 -7.92
N VAL A 56 4.44 -2.62 -8.99
CA VAL A 56 4.34 -3.89 -9.72
C VAL A 56 4.23 -3.56 -11.21
N GLU A 57 5.17 -4.06 -12.01
CA GLU A 57 5.15 -3.89 -13.48
C GLU A 57 4.94 -2.44 -13.95
N GLY A 58 5.64 -1.50 -13.32
CA GLY A 58 5.66 -0.10 -13.75
C GLY A 58 4.49 0.75 -13.29
N VAL A 59 3.61 0.24 -12.43
CA VAL A 59 2.53 0.98 -11.79
C VAL A 59 2.47 0.70 -10.29
N LEU A 60 1.73 1.50 -9.56
CA LEU A 60 1.44 1.29 -8.15
C LEU A 60 0.10 0.57 -8.00
N LYS A 61 0.12 -0.71 -7.68
CA LYS A 61 -1.05 -1.45 -7.22
C LYS A 61 -1.49 -0.88 -5.87
N SER A 62 -2.76 -0.59 -5.70
CA SER A 62 -3.25 0.28 -4.63
C SER A 62 -4.45 -0.31 -3.89
N TRP A 63 -4.45 -0.13 -2.56
CA TRP A 63 -5.54 -0.53 -1.66
C TRP A 63 -5.80 0.56 -0.64
N ALA A 64 -7.06 0.93 -0.48
CA ALA A 64 -7.50 1.75 0.64
C ALA A 64 -7.70 0.87 1.89
N VAL A 65 -7.01 1.21 2.97
CA VAL A 65 -7.07 0.52 4.26
C VAL A 65 -7.73 1.45 5.27
N PRO A 66 -9.04 1.30 5.57
CA PRO A 66 -9.77 2.27 6.38
C PRO A 66 -9.19 2.48 7.78
N LYS A 67 -8.71 1.42 8.42
CA LYS A 67 -8.12 1.49 9.77
C LYS A 67 -6.58 1.59 9.75
N GLY A 68 -5.98 1.63 8.56
CA GLY A 68 -4.54 1.61 8.39
C GLY A 68 -3.91 0.23 8.61
N PRO A 69 -2.66 0.05 8.14
CA PRO A 69 -1.89 -1.17 8.40
C PRO A 69 -1.61 -1.34 9.90
N SER A 70 -1.63 -2.58 10.37
CA SER A 70 -1.27 -2.92 11.75
C SER A 70 0.08 -3.61 11.80
N THR A 71 0.79 -3.46 12.90
CA THR A 71 2.01 -4.22 13.22
C THR A 71 1.74 -5.44 14.09
N ASP A 72 0.50 -5.61 14.55
CA ASP A 72 0.07 -6.77 15.33
C ASP A 72 -0.44 -7.89 14.42
N PRO A 73 0.15 -9.10 14.47
CA PRO A 73 -0.30 -10.24 13.67
C PRO A 73 -1.74 -10.71 13.93
N LYS A 74 -2.33 -10.30 15.04
CA LYS A 74 -3.73 -10.62 15.37
C LYS A 74 -4.73 -9.76 14.62
N ASP A 75 -4.32 -8.58 14.17
CA ASP A 75 -5.19 -7.65 13.48
C ASP A 75 -5.36 -8.03 12.00
N LYS A 76 -6.61 -8.16 11.60
CA LYS A 76 -7.00 -8.31 10.20
C LYS A 76 -7.53 -6.98 9.69
N ARG A 77 -6.85 -6.38 8.72
CA ARG A 77 -7.25 -5.09 8.17
C ARG A 77 -7.88 -5.26 6.80
N LEU A 78 -9.11 -4.79 6.67
CA LEU A 78 -9.76 -4.70 5.37
C LEU A 78 -8.95 -3.77 4.46
N ALA A 79 -8.71 -4.20 3.24
CA ALA A 79 -8.03 -3.46 2.19
C ALA A 79 -8.87 -3.51 0.92
N ILE A 80 -9.33 -2.36 0.46
CA ILE A 80 -10.17 -2.26 -0.73
C ILE A 80 -9.28 -1.88 -1.91
N GLN A 81 -9.20 -2.75 -2.91
CA GLN A 81 -8.40 -2.46 -4.10
C GLN A 81 -9.01 -1.29 -4.88
N THR A 82 -8.16 -0.35 -5.21
CA THR A 82 -8.48 0.82 -6.03
C THR A 82 -7.74 0.71 -7.36
N GLU A 83 -7.93 1.71 -8.25
CA GLU A 83 -7.24 1.76 -9.54
C GLU A 83 -5.71 1.83 -9.36
N ASP A 84 -5.00 1.35 -10.37
CA ASP A 84 -3.55 1.49 -10.46
C ASP A 84 -3.18 2.98 -10.53
N HIS A 85 -2.13 3.36 -9.82
CA HIS A 85 -1.59 4.72 -9.80
C HIS A 85 -0.24 4.77 -10.50
N PRO A 86 0.15 5.94 -11.05
CA PRO A 86 1.50 6.09 -11.61
C PRO A 86 2.55 6.04 -10.50
N ILE A 87 3.76 5.59 -10.84
CA ILE A 87 4.87 5.50 -9.88
C ILE A 87 5.19 6.85 -9.24
N GLU A 88 5.05 7.93 -9.98
CA GLU A 88 5.20 9.30 -9.48
C GLU A 88 4.29 9.62 -8.28
N TYR A 89 3.16 8.91 -8.15
CA TYR A 89 2.24 9.09 -7.01
C TYR A 89 2.84 8.67 -5.67
N ALA A 90 3.89 7.85 -5.69
CA ALA A 90 4.58 7.40 -4.46
C ALA A 90 5.19 8.56 -3.66
N SER A 91 5.54 9.66 -4.32
CA SER A 91 6.07 10.87 -3.69
C SER A 91 5.06 12.02 -3.64
N PHE A 92 3.81 11.79 -4.06
CA PHE A 92 2.78 12.83 -4.05
C PHE A 92 2.34 13.17 -2.63
N GLU A 93 2.44 14.42 -2.29
CA GLU A 93 1.86 15.04 -1.10
C GLU A 93 1.15 16.33 -1.51
N GLY A 94 -0.03 16.57 -0.95
CA GLY A 94 -0.74 17.79 -1.26
C GLY A 94 -2.23 17.70 -0.94
N THR A 95 -2.94 18.73 -1.37
CA THR A 95 -4.39 18.83 -1.23
C THR A 95 -5.06 18.59 -2.58
N ILE A 96 -5.93 17.60 -2.63
CA ILE A 96 -6.82 17.38 -3.77
C ILE A 96 -8.04 18.27 -3.56
N PRO A 97 -8.35 19.19 -4.50
CA PRO A 97 -9.41 20.16 -4.32
C PRO A 97 -10.77 19.53 -4.09
N GLU A 98 -11.61 20.22 -3.34
CA GLU A 98 -13.00 19.83 -3.11
C GLU A 98 -13.76 19.70 -4.44
N GLY A 99 -14.62 18.68 -4.54
CA GLY A 99 -15.33 18.34 -5.76
C GLY A 99 -14.55 17.43 -6.71
N GLN A 100 -13.25 17.24 -6.51
CA GLN A 100 -12.45 16.28 -7.26
C GLN A 100 -12.47 14.90 -6.64
N TYR A 101 -12.26 13.86 -7.46
CA TYR A 101 -12.13 12.50 -6.97
C TYR A 101 -10.99 12.37 -5.96
N GLY A 102 -11.29 11.84 -4.79
CA GLY A 102 -10.32 11.71 -3.69
C GLY A 102 -10.03 13.02 -2.95
N ALA A 103 -10.89 14.03 -3.05
CA ALA A 103 -10.71 15.32 -2.37
C ALA A 103 -10.28 15.18 -0.90
N GLY A 104 -9.30 15.97 -0.51
CA GLY A 104 -8.70 15.96 0.82
C GLY A 104 -7.19 16.10 0.78
N THR A 105 -6.54 15.88 1.92
CA THR A 105 -5.08 15.95 2.03
C THR A 105 -4.44 14.58 1.96
N VAL A 106 -3.32 14.50 1.25
CA VAL A 106 -2.50 13.30 1.11
C VAL A 106 -1.10 13.59 1.64
N THR A 107 -0.65 12.79 2.60
CA THR A 107 0.70 12.86 3.16
C THR A 107 1.32 11.48 3.23
N THR A 108 2.63 11.39 3.07
CA THR A 108 3.35 10.13 3.20
C THR A 108 3.41 9.73 4.68
N TRP A 109 2.84 8.57 5.01
CA TRP A 109 2.88 8.00 6.35
C TRP A 109 4.08 7.07 6.55
N ASP A 110 4.38 6.23 5.55
CA ASP A 110 5.57 5.39 5.51
C ASP A 110 5.94 5.03 4.07
N THR A 111 7.20 4.79 3.81
CA THR A 111 7.70 4.37 2.50
C THR A 111 9.04 3.65 2.63
N GLY A 112 9.37 2.84 1.66
CA GLY A 112 10.63 2.12 1.59
C GLY A 112 10.64 1.05 0.50
N PRO A 113 11.74 0.30 0.40
CA PRO A 113 11.75 -0.88 -0.45
C PRO A 113 10.84 -1.98 0.07
N TYR A 114 10.35 -2.81 -0.82
CA TYR A 114 9.71 -4.06 -0.46
C TYR A 114 10.29 -5.22 -1.26
N ARG A 115 10.13 -6.42 -0.74
CA ARG A 115 10.57 -7.65 -1.38
C ARG A 115 9.40 -8.64 -1.46
N ASN A 116 9.16 -9.18 -2.65
CA ASN A 116 8.18 -10.25 -2.85
C ASN A 116 8.68 -11.54 -2.17
N MET A 117 7.83 -12.15 -1.38
CA MET A 117 8.10 -13.42 -0.69
C MET A 117 7.12 -14.51 -1.09
N THR A 118 6.30 -14.27 -2.11
CA THR A 118 5.24 -15.19 -2.49
C THR A 118 5.80 -16.41 -3.20
N GLN A 119 5.43 -17.58 -2.69
CA GLN A 119 5.72 -18.86 -3.29
C GLN A 119 4.43 -19.63 -3.58
N LYS A 120 4.46 -20.43 -4.63
CA LYS A 120 3.40 -21.36 -4.96
C LYS A 120 4.03 -22.71 -5.30
N ASP A 121 3.58 -23.77 -4.61
CA ASP A 121 4.10 -25.13 -4.77
C ASP A 121 5.64 -25.20 -4.58
N GLY A 122 6.18 -24.37 -3.67
CA GLY A 122 7.61 -24.32 -3.37
C GLY A 122 8.44 -23.48 -4.34
N GLU A 123 7.84 -22.89 -5.36
CA GLU A 123 8.51 -22.02 -6.34
C GLU A 123 8.15 -20.55 -6.15
N ASP A 124 9.13 -19.67 -6.36
CA ASP A 124 8.91 -18.24 -6.35
C ASP A 124 8.04 -17.83 -7.55
N ILE A 125 7.02 -17.04 -7.28
CA ILE A 125 6.17 -16.43 -8.32
C ILE A 125 6.30 -14.92 -8.28
N SER A 126 6.04 -14.25 -9.41
CA SER A 126 6.07 -12.80 -9.47
C SER A 126 4.96 -12.18 -8.62
N MET A 127 5.14 -10.91 -8.21
CA MET A 127 4.11 -10.18 -7.48
C MET A 127 2.82 -10.05 -8.32
N ALA A 128 2.94 -9.83 -9.61
CA ALA A 128 1.78 -9.79 -10.51
C ALA A 128 0.99 -11.09 -10.51
N GLN A 129 1.68 -12.23 -10.60
CA GLN A 129 1.05 -13.55 -10.50
C GLN A 129 0.43 -13.80 -9.13
N ALA A 130 1.11 -13.40 -8.05
CA ALA A 130 0.61 -13.49 -6.69
C ALA A 130 -0.70 -12.73 -6.51
N LEU A 131 -0.75 -11.49 -6.94
CA LEU A 131 -1.95 -10.66 -6.85
C LEU A 131 -3.08 -11.20 -7.74
N HIS A 132 -2.76 -11.69 -8.94
CA HIS A 132 -3.74 -12.32 -9.81
C HIS A 132 -4.38 -13.55 -9.16
N SER A 133 -3.58 -14.39 -8.50
CA SER A 133 -4.08 -15.59 -7.81
C SER A 133 -4.78 -15.29 -6.47
N GLY A 134 -4.70 -14.06 -5.98
CA GLY A 134 -5.44 -13.61 -4.80
C GLY A 134 -4.71 -13.78 -3.47
N HIS A 135 -3.41 -14.05 -3.49
CA HIS A 135 -2.58 -14.09 -2.29
C HIS A 135 -1.16 -13.61 -2.60
N ALA A 136 -0.71 -12.63 -1.86
CA ALA A 136 0.65 -12.10 -1.97
C ALA A 136 1.27 -11.95 -0.58
N ALA A 137 2.49 -12.43 -0.44
CA ALA A 137 3.31 -12.23 0.74
C ALA A 137 4.53 -11.36 0.36
N PHE A 138 4.85 -10.39 1.18
CA PHE A 138 5.93 -9.45 0.91
C PHE A 138 6.55 -8.93 2.21
N TRP A 139 7.80 -8.53 2.11
CA TRP A 139 8.56 -7.93 3.20
C TRP A 139 8.67 -6.43 2.99
N LEU A 140 8.28 -5.65 3.99
CA LEU A 140 8.40 -4.19 3.97
C LEU A 140 9.63 -3.72 4.75
N GLU A 141 10.32 -2.74 4.22
CA GLU A 141 11.48 -2.09 4.84
C GLU A 141 11.23 -0.60 5.01
N GLY A 142 10.13 -0.26 5.67
CA GLY A 142 9.78 1.10 6.01
C GLY A 142 10.39 1.56 7.33
N LYS A 143 10.01 2.74 7.76
CA LYS A 143 10.35 3.27 9.08
C LYS A 143 9.38 2.78 10.15
N LYS A 144 8.09 2.70 9.82
CA LYS A 144 7.01 2.25 10.70
C LYS A 144 6.64 0.79 10.44
N LEU A 145 6.52 0.40 9.18
CA LEU A 145 6.20 -0.95 8.77
C LEU A 145 7.46 -1.70 8.39
N LYS A 146 7.79 -2.72 9.17
CA LYS A 146 8.95 -3.58 8.97
C LYS A 146 8.53 -5.04 9.10
N GLY A 147 9.05 -5.87 8.20
CA GLY A 147 8.80 -7.30 8.25
C GLY A 147 7.75 -7.79 7.25
N GLY A 148 7.31 -9.01 7.44
CA GLY A 148 6.41 -9.72 6.54
C GLY A 148 4.95 -9.29 6.67
N TYR A 149 4.30 -9.14 5.53
CA TYR A 149 2.87 -8.87 5.39
C TYR A 149 2.26 -9.80 4.35
N ALA A 150 0.98 -10.06 4.49
CA ALA A 150 0.22 -10.81 3.50
C ALA A 150 -1.06 -10.07 3.13
N LEU A 151 -1.37 -10.06 1.84
CA LEU A 151 -2.65 -9.65 1.27
C LEU A 151 -3.37 -10.87 0.73
N THR A 152 -4.59 -11.10 1.17
CA THR A 152 -5.42 -12.22 0.71
C THR A 152 -6.77 -11.71 0.25
N ARG A 153 -7.14 -12.06 -0.99
CA ARG A 153 -8.42 -11.67 -1.58
C ARG A 153 -9.55 -12.49 -0.98
N THR A 154 -10.63 -11.82 -0.63
CA THR A 154 -11.85 -12.40 -0.11
C THR A 154 -13.05 -11.92 -0.93
N LYS A 155 -14.24 -12.43 -0.63
CA LYS A 155 -15.49 -11.96 -1.26
C LYS A 155 -15.80 -10.47 -0.98
N ARG A 156 -15.27 -9.92 0.11
CA ARG A 156 -15.52 -8.53 0.56
C ARG A 156 -14.42 -7.55 0.24
N GLY A 157 -13.34 -8.00 -0.40
CA GLY A 157 -12.14 -7.23 -0.64
C GLY A 157 -10.92 -8.02 -0.21
N TRP A 158 -9.83 -7.32 0.07
CA TRP A 158 -8.59 -7.95 0.53
C TRP A 158 -8.47 -7.81 2.05
N ILE A 159 -7.72 -8.71 2.65
CA ILE A 159 -7.31 -8.65 4.05
C ILE A 159 -5.80 -8.50 4.11
N LEU A 160 -5.34 -7.46 4.80
CA LEU A 160 -3.93 -7.19 5.09
C LEU A 160 -3.62 -7.64 6.52
N VAL A 161 -2.59 -8.49 6.67
CA VAL A 161 -2.17 -9.03 7.96
C VAL A 161 -0.67 -8.94 8.11
N LYS A 162 -0.19 -8.53 9.28
CA LYS A 162 1.21 -8.66 9.68
C LYS A 162 1.54 -10.13 9.93
N MET A 163 2.58 -10.63 9.31
CA MET A 163 3.05 -12.00 9.57
C MET A 163 3.75 -12.08 10.93
N LYS A 164 3.70 -13.26 11.55
CA LYS A 164 4.46 -13.56 12.77
C LYS A 164 5.93 -13.75 12.39
N ASP A 165 6.75 -12.77 12.70
CA ASP A 165 8.19 -12.79 12.50
C ASP A 165 8.90 -12.04 13.63
N GLU A 166 10.22 -11.94 13.57
CA GLU A 166 11.02 -11.26 14.60
C GLU A 166 10.67 -9.78 14.76
N MET A 167 10.22 -9.12 13.70
CA MET A 167 9.82 -7.72 13.75
C MET A 167 8.52 -7.51 14.51
N ALA A 168 7.59 -8.47 14.47
CA ALA A 168 6.36 -8.44 15.28
C ALA A 168 6.65 -8.57 16.77
N LYS A 169 7.62 -9.39 17.16
CA LYS A 169 8.04 -9.57 18.56
C LYS A 169 8.72 -8.33 19.13
N SER A 170 9.63 -7.70 18.37
CA SER A 170 10.34 -6.49 18.82
C SER A 170 9.41 -5.31 19.09
N LEU A 171 8.31 -5.22 18.38
CA LEU A 171 7.32 -4.17 18.59
C LEU A 171 6.45 -4.38 19.84
N SER A 172 6.16 -5.64 20.20
CA SER A 172 5.45 -5.95 21.44
C SER A 172 6.31 -5.73 22.69
N GLU A 173 7.60 -6.03 22.62
CA GLU A 173 8.54 -5.82 23.73
C GLU A 173 8.79 -4.33 23.99
N ASN A 174 8.85 -3.50 22.97
CA ASN A 174 8.99 -2.05 23.13
C ASN A 174 7.73 -1.36 23.65
N ALA A 175 6.55 -1.98 23.53
CA ALA A 175 5.30 -1.44 24.07
C ALA A 175 5.16 -1.71 25.58
N GLU A 176 5.78 -2.76 26.08
CA GLU A 176 5.75 -3.09 27.53
C GLU A 176 6.74 -2.24 28.36
N ASP A 177 7.79 -1.70 27.74
CA ASP A 177 8.81 -0.89 28.45
C ASP A 177 8.40 0.59 28.61
N THR A 178 7.22 1.00 28.17
CA THR A 178 6.70 2.37 28.29
C THR A 178 5.64 2.55 29.37
N GLN A 179 5.43 1.57 30.26
CA GLN A 179 4.59 1.82 31.44
C GLN A 179 5.39 2.54 32.53
N PRO A 180 4.91 3.69 33.02
CA PRO A 180 5.56 4.36 34.12
C PRO A 180 5.47 3.49 35.39
N ARG A 181 6.63 3.19 35.96
CA ARG A 181 6.71 2.56 37.28
C ARG A 181 5.97 3.45 38.26
N SER A 182 4.88 2.94 38.81
CA SER A 182 4.22 3.61 39.94
C SER A 182 5.21 3.71 41.10
N ALA A 183 5.57 4.95 41.43
CA ALA A 183 6.33 5.25 42.63
C ALA A 183 5.49 4.83 43.85
N GLY A 184 5.87 3.76 44.52
CA GLY A 184 5.38 3.47 45.85
C GLY A 184 5.93 4.51 46.77
N SER A 185 5.03 5.25 47.42
CA SER A 185 5.37 6.10 48.56
C SER A 185 5.40 5.25 49.82
N PRO A 186 6.29 5.63 50.78
CA PRO A 186 6.46 4.90 52.07
C PRO A 186 5.27 5.09 53.01
#